data_0956649fc16a2aaf60a7e9280c0122de
#
_entry.id   0956649fc16a2aaf60a7e9280c0122de
#
_cell.length_a   1.000
_cell.length_b   1.000
_cell.length_c   1.000
_cell.angle_alpha   90.00
_cell.angle_beta   90.00
_cell.angle_gamma   90.00
#
_symmetry.space_group_name_H-M   'P 1'
#
loop_
_entity.id
_entity.type
_entity.pdbx_description
1 polymer ?
#
loop_
_entity_poly.entity_id
_entity_poly.type
_entity_poly.pdbx_seq_one_letter_code
_entity_poly.pdbx_strand_id
1 'polypeptide(L)'
;MNPVNKNISRRKFISLSSMSGAAFTIGCYFPAAAKGLGTILTGTEADEKGIELTSWVSINKLGVVTLMNHRSEMGQGSFQAVPQIIAEELEVDLDKVKILFAPGNQSKYGSQITGGSSTVRGAYKTLLRTGATAREMLIASAAKKWNVRAATCYAENGLVIHRPSGKKTSYGDLVEDAAKLPVPKQVTLKERKDYKIIGKPLPRQDTPQKINGKAVFGLDKKIPGMLYAVVERNSRFRGKVKSFDDTVARTIAGVKHVFRVEMPVFGFIREGVAVVADTLWAALQARKLL
;
A
#
# COMPACT_ATOMS: atom_id res chain seq x y z
N MET A 1 -50.18 -16.21 10.76
CA MET A 1 -50.05 -14.72 10.74
C MET A 1 -49.02 -14.35 9.68
N ASN A 2 -49.51 -13.78 8.57
CA ASN A 2 -48.64 -13.40 7.44
C ASN A 2 -47.88 -12.10 7.74
N PRO A 3 -46.59 -12.00 7.39
CA PRO A 3 -45.88 -10.73 7.50
C PRO A 3 -46.36 -9.76 6.43
N VAL A 4 -46.85 -8.61 6.85
CA VAL A 4 -47.32 -7.51 6.00
C VAL A 4 -46.07 -6.88 5.33
N ASN A 5 -45.93 -7.14 4.04
CA ASN A 5 -44.95 -6.50 3.18
C ASN A 5 -45.38 -5.06 2.89
N LYS A 6 -44.91 -4.07 3.69
CA LYS A 6 -45.21 -2.66 3.47
C LYS A 6 -44.22 -2.09 2.45
N ASN A 7 -44.59 -2.15 1.19
CA ASN A 7 -43.93 -1.40 0.13
C ASN A 7 -44.07 0.10 0.36
N ILE A 8 -42.98 0.75 0.80
CA ILE A 8 -42.94 2.22 0.93
C ILE A 8 -42.82 2.82 -0.46
N SER A 9 -43.80 3.64 -0.88
CA SER A 9 -43.72 4.34 -2.16
C SER A 9 -42.55 5.35 -2.18
N ARG A 10 -41.98 5.59 -3.38
CA ARG A 10 -40.87 6.56 -3.57
C ARG A 10 -41.19 7.93 -2.98
N ARG A 11 -42.45 8.39 -3.10
CA ARG A 11 -42.88 9.68 -2.54
C ARG A 11 -42.90 9.67 -1.01
N LYS A 12 -43.28 8.55 -0.39
CA LYS A 12 -43.28 8.38 1.07
C LYS A 12 -41.86 8.22 1.62
N PHE A 13 -40.93 7.62 0.85
CA PHE A 13 -39.53 7.55 1.16
C PHE A 13 -38.89 8.95 1.13
N ILE A 14 -39.13 9.75 0.11
CA ILE A 14 -38.61 11.12 -0.01
C ILE A 14 -39.16 12.03 1.09
N SER A 15 -40.45 11.94 1.44
CA SER A 15 -41.02 12.74 2.51
C SER A 15 -40.52 12.34 3.91
N LEU A 16 -40.22 11.05 4.13
CA LEU A 16 -39.59 10.57 5.37
C LEU A 16 -38.11 11.00 5.47
N SER A 17 -37.39 11.00 4.34
CA SER A 17 -36.00 11.45 4.31
C SER A 17 -35.87 12.97 4.49
N SER A 18 -36.78 13.77 4.00
CA SER A 18 -36.78 15.23 4.20
C SER A 18 -37.16 15.66 5.64
N MET A 19 -37.92 14.86 6.36
CA MET A 19 -38.19 15.06 7.78
C MET A 19 -37.01 14.58 8.69
N SER A 20 -36.09 13.79 8.13
CA SER A 20 -34.94 13.22 8.85
C SER A 20 -33.70 14.11 8.83
N GLY A 21 -33.76 15.29 8.21
CA GLY A 21 -32.64 16.22 8.15
C GLY A 21 -32.10 16.67 9.51
N ALA A 22 -32.92 16.58 10.57
CA ALA A 22 -32.51 16.81 11.95
C ALA A 22 -32.02 15.54 12.69
N ALA A 23 -32.35 14.35 12.17
CA ALA A 23 -31.99 13.08 12.82
C ALA A 23 -30.65 12.49 12.33
N PHE A 24 -30.10 12.99 11.19
CA PHE A 24 -28.81 12.51 10.66
C PHE A 24 -27.60 13.04 11.46
N THR A 25 -27.80 14.07 12.29
CA THR A 25 -26.76 14.59 13.20
C THR A 25 -26.65 13.83 14.53
N ILE A 26 -27.59 12.93 14.83
CA ILE A 26 -27.60 12.18 16.12
C ILE A 26 -26.98 10.77 15.99
N GLY A 27 -26.76 10.29 14.78
CA GLY A 27 -26.26 8.93 14.55
C GLY A 27 -24.76 8.70 14.77
N CYS A 28 -23.96 9.73 15.06
CA CYS A 28 -22.51 9.62 15.21
C CYS A 28 -22.02 9.68 16.67
N TYR A 29 -22.89 9.59 17.65
CA TYR A 29 -22.47 9.45 19.04
C TYR A 29 -22.43 7.97 19.42
N PHE A 30 -21.36 7.27 19.02
CA PHE A 30 -21.00 6.00 19.64
C PHE A 30 -20.26 6.30 20.94
N PRO A 31 -20.80 5.86 22.10
CA PRO A 31 -20.02 5.90 23.33
C PRO A 31 -18.78 5.01 23.16
N ALA A 32 -17.69 5.44 23.72
CA ALA A 32 -16.36 4.85 23.68
C ALA A 32 -16.31 3.38 24.13
N ALA A 33 -16.69 2.45 23.25
CA ALA A 33 -16.46 1.02 23.39
C ALA A 33 -15.70 0.45 22.17
N ALA A 34 -15.15 1.30 21.31
CA ALA A 34 -14.19 0.91 20.28
C ALA A 34 -12.78 0.88 20.87
N LYS A 35 -12.56 0.01 21.83
CA LYS A 35 -11.22 -0.53 22.11
C LYS A 35 -10.87 -1.41 20.91
N GLY A 36 -10.20 -0.85 19.92
CA GLY A 36 -9.79 -1.59 18.70
C GLY A 36 -9.63 -0.75 17.44
N LEU A 37 -9.88 0.55 17.46
CA LEU A 37 -9.34 1.39 16.37
C LEU A 37 -7.84 1.50 16.62
N GLY A 38 -7.08 0.90 15.71
CA GLY A 38 -5.63 0.97 15.69
C GLY A 38 -5.19 2.41 15.97
N THR A 39 -4.33 2.58 16.93
CA THR A 39 -3.73 3.88 17.26
C THR A 39 -3.13 4.40 15.96
N ILE A 40 -3.73 5.44 15.40
CA ILE A 40 -3.07 6.21 14.33
C ILE A 40 -1.83 6.74 15.03
N LEU A 41 -0.68 6.13 14.73
CA LEU A 41 0.58 6.54 15.29
C LEU A 41 0.74 8.03 14.99
N THR A 42 0.80 8.84 16.03
CA THR A 42 1.03 10.27 15.92
C THR A 42 2.40 10.50 15.29
N GLY A 43 2.54 11.54 14.45
CA GLY A 43 3.66 11.74 13.53
C GLY A 43 5.07 11.53 14.11
N THR A 44 5.29 11.79 15.40
CA THR A 44 6.62 11.66 16.05
C THR A 44 7.15 10.24 16.17
N GLU A 45 6.29 9.24 16.42
CA GLU A 45 6.71 7.83 16.53
C GLU A 45 6.79 7.14 15.16
N ALA A 46 6.00 7.61 14.20
CA ALA A 46 5.94 7.04 12.87
C ALA A 46 7.03 7.56 11.92
N ASP A 47 7.64 8.70 12.24
CA ASP A 47 8.62 9.38 11.37
C ASP A 47 10.07 8.94 11.62
N GLU A 48 10.35 8.19 12.68
CA GLU A 48 11.67 7.61 12.87
C GLU A 48 11.94 6.56 11.79
N LYS A 49 13.04 6.74 11.05
CA LYS A 49 13.42 5.86 9.96
C LYS A 49 13.65 4.44 10.47
N GLY A 50 12.88 3.49 9.96
CA GLY A 50 13.02 2.09 10.31
C GLY A 50 14.32 1.46 9.75
N ILE A 51 14.85 0.50 10.47
CA ILE A 51 15.98 -0.33 10.05
C ILE A 51 15.46 -1.47 9.18
N GLU A 52 15.98 -1.61 7.98
CA GLU A 52 15.55 -2.66 7.04
C GLU A 52 16.11 -4.02 7.47
N LEU A 53 15.24 -5.00 7.65
CA LEU A 53 15.58 -6.41 7.80
C LEU A 53 15.47 -7.15 6.46
N THR A 54 14.49 -6.74 5.64
CA THR A 54 14.33 -7.22 4.27
C THR A 54 13.86 -6.05 3.39
N SER A 55 13.84 -6.21 2.08
CA SER A 55 13.35 -5.17 1.17
C SER A 55 11.92 -4.69 1.47
N TRP A 56 11.10 -5.52 2.10
CA TRP A 56 9.69 -5.21 2.41
C TRP A 56 9.41 -4.94 3.88
N VAL A 57 10.37 -5.19 4.78
CA VAL A 57 10.17 -5.07 6.23
C VAL A 57 11.22 -4.15 6.81
N SER A 58 10.78 -3.09 7.44
CA SER A 58 11.63 -2.26 8.31
C SER A 58 10.96 -2.06 9.67
N ILE A 59 11.77 -1.91 10.69
CA ILE A 59 11.32 -1.74 12.07
C ILE A 59 12.15 -0.62 12.71
N ASN A 60 11.51 0.31 13.41
CA ASN A 60 12.24 1.33 14.16
C ASN A 60 12.50 0.89 15.60
N LYS A 61 13.30 1.65 16.34
CA LYS A 61 13.65 1.36 17.75
C LYS A 61 12.43 1.36 18.69
N LEU A 62 11.37 2.05 18.32
CA LEU A 62 10.11 2.07 19.07
C LEU A 62 9.24 0.84 18.80
N GLY A 63 9.70 -0.07 17.92
CA GLY A 63 8.97 -1.29 17.55
C GLY A 63 7.92 -1.09 16.46
N VAL A 64 7.85 0.09 15.83
CA VAL A 64 6.93 0.34 14.72
C VAL A 64 7.40 -0.44 13.50
N VAL A 65 6.58 -1.38 13.07
CA VAL A 65 6.81 -2.19 11.88
C VAL A 65 6.24 -1.49 10.65
N THR A 66 7.07 -1.28 9.64
CA THR A 66 6.65 -0.75 8.34
C THR A 66 6.76 -1.86 7.29
N LEU A 67 5.65 -2.12 6.60
CA LEU A 67 5.56 -3.10 5.53
C LEU A 67 5.36 -2.40 4.18
N MET A 68 6.15 -2.81 3.19
CA MET A 68 6.08 -2.25 1.84
C MET A 68 5.10 -3.03 0.97
N ASN A 69 4.13 -2.34 0.40
CA ASN A 69 3.34 -2.86 -0.71
C ASN A 69 4.03 -2.51 -2.04
N HIS A 70 4.51 -3.52 -2.75
CA HIS A 70 5.23 -3.35 -4.02
C HIS A 70 4.31 -3.26 -5.25
N ARG A 71 3.00 -3.28 -5.06
CA ARG A 71 1.99 -3.21 -6.13
C ARG A 71 1.10 -1.98 -5.97
N SER A 72 0.67 -1.42 -7.08
CA SER A 72 -0.31 -0.34 -7.04
C SER A 72 -1.67 -0.85 -6.54
N GLU A 73 -2.31 -0.08 -5.67
CA GLU A 73 -3.70 -0.25 -5.25
C GLU A 73 -4.60 0.56 -6.18
N MET A 74 -5.58 -0.09 -6.77
CA MET A 74 -6.56 0.53 -7.67
C MET A 74 -7.99 0.01 -7.40
N GLY A 75 -8.24 -0.41 -6.15
CA GLY A 75 -9.51 -0.97 -5.69
C GLY A 75 -9.48 -2.49 -5.46
N GLN A 76 -8.47 -3.21 -5.96
CA GLN A 76 -8.39 -4.67 -5.91
C GLN A 76 -7.89 -5.24 -4.57
N GLY A 77 -7.44 -4.40 -3.63
CA GLY A 77 -7.08 -4.84 -2.27
C GLY A 77 -5.62 -5.21 -2.05
N SER A 78 -4.72 -4.87 -2.98
CA SER A 78 -3.27 -5.16 -2.83
C SER A 78 -2.66 -4.43 -1.64
N PHE A 79 -3.18 -3.24 -1.30
CA PHE A 79 -2.70 -2.45 -0.16
C PHE A 79 -2.73 -3.24 1.15
N GLN A 80 -3.71 -4.13 1.31
CA GLN A 80 -3.83 -5.01 2.47
C GLN A 80 -3.29 -6.41 2.23
N ALA A 81 -3.61 -7.02 1.08
CA ALA A 81 -3.29 -8.42 0.84
C ALA A 81 -1.78 -8.71 0.84
N VAL A 82 -0.95 -7.80 0.34
CA VAL A 82 0.51 -7.96 0.31
C VAL A 82 1.10 -7.88 1.73
N PRO A 83 0.86 -6.82 2.52
CA PRO A 83 1.34 -6.76 3.89
C PRO A 83 0.75 -7.85 4.79
N GLN A 84 -0.49 -8.27 4.57
CA GLN A 84 -1.14 -9.34 5.33
C GLN A 84 -0.35 -10.66 5.26
N ILE A 85 0.19 -11.00 4.09
CA ILE A 85 1.00 -12.21 3.90
C ILE A 85 2.33 -12.10 4.66
N ILE A 86 2.95 -10.92 4.64
CA ILE A 86 4.21 -10.67 5.37
C ILE A 86 3.97 -10.67 6.88
N ALA A 87 2.91 -9.99 7.35
CA ALA A 87 2.56 -9.88 8.75
C ALA A 87 2.26 -11.23 9.39
N GLU A 88 1.64 -12.17 8.65
CA GLU A 88 1.39 -13.53 9.10
C GLU A 88 2.67 -14.22 9.56
N GLU A 89 3.68 -14.21 8.71
CA GLU A 89 4.96 -14.87 9.01
C GLU A 89 5.83 -14.06 9.97
N LEU A 90 5.70 -12.75 9.97
CA LEU A 90 6.44 -11.87 10.88
C LEU A 90 5.86 -11.88 12.31
N GLU A 91 4.69 -12.47 12.53
CA GLU A 91 3.99 -12.51 13.82
C GLU A 91 3.71 -11.11 14.38
N VAL A 92 3.11 -10.26 13.56
CA VAL A 92 2.67 -8.91 13.96
C VAL A 92 1.21 -8.69 13.58
N ASP A 93 0.48 -7.96 14.42
CA ASP A 93 -0.90 -7.58 14.11
C ASP A 93 -0.92 -6.60 12.95
N LEU A 94 -1.73 -6.87 11.93
CA LEU A 94 -1.80 -6.05 10.73
C LEU A 94 -2.30 -4.62 10.99
N ASP A 95 -3.15 -4.41 11.98
CA ASP A 95 -3.68 -3.12 12.39
C ASP A 95 -2.67 -2.23 13.13
N LYS A 96 -1.56 -2.82 13.58
CA LYS A 96 -0.45 -2.11 14.26
C LYS A 96 0.73 -1.80 13.35
N VAL A 97 0.68 -2.17 12.07
CA VAL A 97 1.77 -1.92 11.14
C VAL A 97 1.49 -0.68 10.27
N LYS A 98 2.56 0.02 9.91
CA LYS A 98 2.51 1.08 8.90
C LYS A 98 2.66 0.43 7.52
N ILE A 99 1.73 0.70 6.62
CA ILE A 99 1.80 0.20 5.24
C ILE A 99 2.19 1.37 4.32
N LEU A 100 3.25 1.18 3.54
CA LEU A 100 3.70 2.15 2.55
C LEU A 100 3.75 1.52 1.17
N PHE A 101 3.53 2.33 0.14
CA PHE A 101 3.83 1.92 -1.22
C PHE A 101 5.33 1.94 -1.48
N ALA A 102 5.84 0.86 -2.04
CA ALA A 102 7.21 0.81 -2.50
C ALA A 102 7.41 1.79 -3.67
N PRO A 103 8.52 2.52 -3.70
CA PRO A 103 8.88 3.32 -4.86
C PRO A 103 9.12 2.45 -6.10
N GLY A 104 9.13 3.04 -7.30
CA GLY A 104 9.38 2.36 -8.55
C GLY A 104 10.81 1.84 -8.66
N ASN A 105 11.12 0.73 -7.99
CA ASN A 105 12.45 0.11 -7.97
C ASN A 105 12.34 -1.41 -8.13
N GLN A 106 12.34 -1.88 -9.37
CA GLN A 106 12.20 -3.30 -9.67
C GLN A 106 13.41 -4.14 -9.24
N SER A 107 14.61 -3.57 -9.16
CA SER A 107 15.79 -4.29 -8.70
C SER A 107 15.68 -4.66 -7.21
N LYS A 108 15.00 -3.83 -6.41
CA LYS A 108 14.78 -4.07 -4.98
C LYS A 108 13.52 -4.91 -4.70
N TYR A 109 12.42 -4.64 -5.41
CA TYR A 109 11.09 -5.21 -5.10
C TYR A 109 10.62 -6.27 -6.10
N GLY A 110 11.41 -6.57 -7.13
CA GLY A 110 10.99 -7.42 -8.24
C GLY A 110 9.91 -6.75 -9.11
N SER A 111 9.14 -7.54 -9.84
CA SER A 111 8.09 -6.99 -10.70
C SER A 111 7.04 -6.23 -9.90
N GLN A 112 6.82 -4.96 -10.24
CA GLN A 112 5.83 -4.07 -9.62
C GLN A 112 4.60 -3.84 -10.50
N ILE A 113 4.47 -4.59 -11.59
CA ILE A 113 3.33 -4.50 -12.51
C ILE A 113 2.08 -5.04 -11.85
N THR A 114 1.00 -4.24 -11.82
CA THR A 114 -0.34 -4.69 -11.43
C THR A 114 -1.10 -5.11 -12.69
N GLY A 115 -1.29 -6.41 -12.87
CA GLY A 115 -1.96 -6.98 -14.03
C GLY A 115 -1.98 -8.51 -13.97
N GLY A 116 -2.84 -9.13 -14.78
CA GLY A 116 -2.95 -10.58 -14.92
C GLY A 116 -3.25 -11.33 -13.62
N SER A 117 -3.87 -10.70 -12.63
CA SER A 117 -4.16 -11.26 -11.30
C SER A 117 -2.93 -11.86 -10.61
N SER A 118 -1.74 -11.26 -10.83
CA SER A 118 -0.45 -11.82 -10.38
C SER A 118 0.02 -11.30 -9.03
N THR A 119 -0.59 -10.26 -8.46
CA THR A 119 -0.13 -9.61 -7.23
C THR A 119 0.04 -10.60 -6.08
N VAL A 120 -1.01 -11.32 -5.70
CA VAL A 120 -0.93 -12.32 -4.63
C VAL A 120 -0.34 -13.62 -5.17
N ARG A 121 -0.92 -14.19 -6.22
CA ARG A 121 -0.52 -15.49 -6.78
C ARG A 121 0.98 -15.55 -7.12
N GLY A 122 1.50 -14.51 -7.76
CA GLY A 122 2.89 -14.48 -8.23
C GLY A 122 3.91 -14.16 -7.13
N ALA A 123 3.50 -13.50 -6.04
CA ALA A 123 4.40 -13.08 -4.97
C ALA A 123 4.22 -13.86 -3.65
N TYR A 124 3.21 -14.71 -3.54
CA TYR A 124 2.79 -15.35 -2.28
C TYR A 124 3.95 -15.99 -1.51
N LYS A 125 4.67 -16.88 -2.17
CA LYS A 125 5.81 -17.59 -1.53
C LYS A 125 6.94 -16.64 -1.14
N THR A 126 7.21 -15.64 -1.97
CA THR A 126 8.25 -14.62 -1.69
C THR A 126 7.86 -13.79 -0.47
N LEU A 127 6.60 -13.37 -0.38
CA LEU A 127 6.11 -12.56 0.74
C LEU A 127 6.11 -13.35 2.05
N LEU A 128 5.70 -14.63 2.05
CA LEU A 128 5.83 -15.50 3.21
C LEU A 128 7.30 -15.61 3.65
N ARG A 129 8.21 -15.93 2.72
CA ARG A 129 9.64 -16.03 3.04
C ARG A 129 10.19 -14.72 3.59
N THR A 130 9.76 -13.58 3.07
CA THR A 130 10.16 -12.25 3.54
C THR A 130 9.80 -12.04 5.00
N GLY A 131 8.56 -12.32 5.40
CA GLY A 131 8.11 -12.23 6.79
C GLY A 131 8.86 -13.20 7.69
N ALA A 132 9.00 -14.46 7.27
CA ALA A 132 9.73 -15.50 8.00
C ALA A 132 11.22 -15.15 8.18
N THR A 133 11.86 -14.60 7.14
CA THR A 133 13.26 -14.16 7.21
C THR A 133 13.45 -13.11 8.31
N ALA A 134 12.63 -12.07 8.31
CA ALA A 134 12.70 -11.03 9.33
C ALA A 134 12.43 -11.59 10.73
N ARG A 135 11.44 -12.46 10.88
CA ARG A 135 11.15 -13.16 12.15
C ARG A 135 12.33 -13.95 12.66
N GLU A 136 12.96 -14.78 11.80
CA GLU A 136 14.11 -15.60 12.22
C GLU A 136 15.35 -14.76 12.56
N MET A 137 15.59 -13.66 11.87
CA MET A 137 16.66 -12.72 12.23
C MET A 137 16.44 -12.12 13.62
N LEU A 138 15.20 -11.73 13.94
CA LEU A 138 14.83 -11.20 15.26
C LEU A 138 14.95 -12.27 16.35
N ILE A 139 14.51 -13.49 16.09
CA ILE A 139 14.69 -14.63 17.02
C ILE A 139 16.18 -14.92 17.26
N ALA A 140 17.00 -14.92 16.21
CA ALA A 140 18.44 -15.14 16.34
C ALA A 140 19.13 -14.04 17.16
N SER A 141 18.72 -12.78 16.95
CA SER A 141 19.20 -11.63 17.75
C SER A 141 18.86 -11.78 19.24
N ALA A 142 17.61 -12.12 19.56
CA ALA A 142 17.19 -12.37 20.94
C ALA A 142 17.92 -13.56 21.56
N ALA A 143 18.07 -14.65 20.85
CA ALA A 143 18.76 -15.84 21.32
C ALA A 143 20.24 -15.56 21.64
N LYS A 144 20.91 -14.77 20.78
CA LYS A 144 22.27 -14.29 21.02
C LYS A 144 22.34 -13.40 22.26
N LYS A 145 21.43 -12.44 22.39
CA LYS A 145 21.34 -11.52 23.54
C LYS A 145 21.15 -12.24 24.88
N TRP A 146 20.38 -13.34 24.87
CA TRP A 146 20.09 -14.12 26.08
C TRP A 146 21.01 -15.31 26.30
N ASN A 147 21.92 -15.58 25.35
CA ASN A 147 22.82 -16.74 25.34
C ASN A 147 22.05 -18.07 25.43
N VAL A 148 21.02 -18.23 24.58
CA VAL A 148 20.17 -19.42 24.51
C VAL A 148 20.08 -19.94 23.08
N ARG A 149 19.59 -21.17 22.89
CA ARG A 149 19.36 -21.71 21.56
C ARG A 149 18.16 -21.04 20.90
N ALA A 150 18.28 -20.60 19.64
CA ALA A 150 17.18 -19.97 18.89
C ALA A 150 15.92 -20.83 18.83
N ALA A 151 16.07 -22.16 18.75
CA ALA A 151 14.94 -23.12 18.74
C ALA A 151 14.09 -23.08 20.03
N THR A 152 14.57 -22.52 21.12
CA THR A 152 13.81 -22.33 22.36
C THR A 152 13.04 -21.01 22.40
N CYS A 153 13.22 -20.17 21.39
CA CYS A 153 12.55 -18.89 21.25
C CYS A 153 11.45 -18.97 20.18
N TYR A 154 10.47 -18.10 20.30
CA TYR A 154 9.44 -17.91 19.29
C TYR A 154 9.05 -16.43 19.23
N ALA A 155 8.42 -16.04 18.13
CA ALA A 155 7.89 -14.70 17.94
C ALA A 155 6.37 -14.69 18.13
N GLU A 156 5.85 -13.62 18.71
CA GLU A 156 4.43 -13.40 18.87
C GLU A 156 4.12 -11.90 19.09
N ASN A 157 3.20 -11.36 18.31
CA ASN A 157 2.70 -9.98 18.47
C ASN A 157 3.81 -8.91 18.58
N GLY A 158 4.85 -9.01 17.74
CA GLY A 158 5.96 -8.04 17.73
C GLY A 158 6.98 -8.23 18.86
N LEU A 159 6.91 -9.34 19.56
CA LEU A 159 7.84 -9.73 20.62
C LEU A 159 8.57 -11.03 20.27
N VAL A 160 9.78 -11.21 20.76
CA VAL A 160 10.44 -12.52 20.86
C VAL A 160 10.36 -13.00 22.29
N ILE A 161 10.02 -14.27 22.47
CA ILE A 161 9.79 -14.90 23.77
C ILE A 161 10.64 -16.17 23.89
N HIS A 162 11.37 -16.31 24.99
CA HIS A 162 12.10 -17.53 25.33
C HIS A 162 11.19 -18.45 26.17
N ARG A 163 10.81 -19.62 25.62
CA ARG A 163 9.82 -20.53 26.25
C ARG A 163 10.20 -20.95 27.68
N PRO A 164 11.44 -21.42 27.96
CA PRO A 164 11.74 -21.94 29.29
C PRO A 164 11.78 -20.87 30.39
N SER A 165 12.26 -19.66 30.10
CA SER A 165 12.41 -18.62 31.13
C SER A 165 11.32 -17.56 31.11
N GLY A 166 10.44 -17.53 30.08
CA GLY A 166 9.43 -16.49 29.93
C GLY A 166 9.99 -15.10 29.59
N LYS A 167 11.31 -14.95 29.38
CA LYS A 167 11.91 -13.67 28.97
C LYS A 167 11.29 -13.19 27.65
N LYS A 168 11.02 -11.89 27.58
CA LYS A 168 10.42 -11.24 26.41
C LYS A 168 11.23 -9.99 26.03
N THR A 169 11.29 -9.67 24.75
CA THR A 169 11.84 -8.42 24.24
C THR A 169 11.12 -8.00 22.97
N SER A 170 11.04 -6.71 22.73
CA SER A 170 10.37 -6.15 21.55
C SER A 170 11.23 -6.29 20.30
N TYR A 171 10.58 -6.22 19.14
CA TYR A 171 11.30 -6.15 17.86
C TYR A 171 12.17 -4.89 17.78
N GLY A 172 11.71 -3.77 18.35
CA GLY A 172 12.47 -2.52 18.40
C GLY A 172 13.79 -2.65 19.13
N ASP A 173 13.80 -3.39 20.26
CA ASP A 173 15.03 -3.65 21.04
C ASP A 173 16.03 -4.59 20.37
N LEU A 174 15.60 -5.28 19.32
CA LEU A 174 16.36 -6.32 18.64
C LEU A 174 16.82 -5.91 17.24
N VAL A 175 16.14 -4.95 16.60
CA VAL A 175 16.27 -4.71 15.16
C VAL A 175 17.68 -4.29 14.75
N GLU A 176 18.39 -3.48 15.56
CA GLU A 176 19.75 -3.06 15.24
C GLU A 176 20.73 -4.25 15.20
N ASP A 177 20.61 -5.15 16.15
CA ASP A 177 21.48 -6.33 16.21
C ASP A 177 21.03 -7.39 15.20
N ALA A 178 19.73 -7.53 14.97
CA ALA A 178 19.19 -8.40 13.93
C ALA A 178 19.69 -8.01 12.54
N ALA A 179 19.73 -6.73 12.21
CA ALA A 179 20.22 -6.23 10.92
C ALA A 179 21.70 -6.50 10.65
N LYS A 180 22.50 -6.73 11.70
CA LYS A 180 23.91 -7.09 11.59
C LYS A 180 24.15 -8.59 11.37
N LEU A 181 23.10 -9.42 11.55
CA LEU A 181 23.20 -10.84 11.34
C LEU A 181 23.14 -11.21 9.86
N PRO A 182 23.76 -12.31 9.45
CA PRO A 182 23.62 -12.80 8.08
C PRO A 182 22.15 -13.18 7.81
N VAL A 183 21.67 -12.82 6.63
CA VAL A 183 20.31 -13.20 6.19
C VAL A 183 20.25 -14.72 6.04
N PRO A 184 19.30 -15.41 6.69
CA PRO A 184 19.19 -16.86 6.61
C PRO A 184 18.89 -17.32 5.19
N LYS A 185 19.64 -18.32 4.71
CA LYS A 185 19.47 -18.90 3.36
C LYS A 185 18.16 -19.70 3.25
N GLN A 186 17.73 -20.31 4.33
CA GLN A 186 16.51 -21.09 4.45
C GLN A 186 15.75 -20.62 5.68
N VAL A 187 14.44 -20.59 5.59
CA VAL A 187 13.53 -20.21 6.67
C VAL A 187 12.39 -21.20 6.77
N THR A 188 11.91 -21.42 7.99
CA THR A 188 10.76 -22.26 8.25
C THR A 188 9.49 -21.43 8.17
N LEU A 189 8.59 -21.79 7.25
CA LEU A 189 7.28 -21.17 7.13
C LEU A 189 6.29 -21.80 8.11
N LYS A 190 5.32 -21.00 8.54
CA LYS A 190 4.17 -21.50 9.31
C LYS A 190 3.34 -22.50 8.48
N GLU A 191 2.75 -23.46 9.13
CA GLU A 191 1.74 -24.31 8.50
C GLU A 191 0.40 -23.57 8.42
N ARG A 192 -0.41 -23.90 7.42
CA ARG A 192 -1.72 -23.22 7.23
C ARG A 192 -2.64 -23.28 8.45
N LYS A 193 -2.56 -24.36 9.23
CA LYS A 193 -3.34 -24.54 10.47
C LYS A 193 -3.00 -23.48 11.53
N ASP A 194 -1.78 -22.93 11.47
CA ASP A 194 -1.25 -21.96 12.44
C ASP A 194 -1.45 -20.50 11.98
N TYR A 195 -2.11 -20.28 10.83
CA TYR A 195 -2.38 -18.94 10.32
C TYR A 195 -3.40 -18.21 11.20
N LYS A 196 -3.01 -17.02 11.63
CA LYS A 196 -3.80 -16.12 12.48
C LYS A 196 -4.47 -15.00 11.68
N ILE A 197 -3.88 -14.62 10.54
CA ILE A 197 -4.24 -13.45 9.75
C ILE A 197 -4.75 -13.86 8.35
N ILE A 198 -4.01 -14.72 7.66
CA ILE A 198 -4.39 -15.18 6.31
C ILE A 198 -5.65 -16.05 6.41
N GLY A 199 -6.63 -15.77 5.55
CA GLY A 199 -7.92 -16.46 5.52
C GLY A 199 -8.91 -16.01 6.58
N LYS A 200 -8.60 -14.95 7.33
CA LYS A 200 -9.54 -14.34 8.29
C LYS A 200 -10.24 -13.12 7.66
N PRO A 201 -11.50 -12.84 8.02
CA PRO A 201 -12.21 -11.64 7.59
C PRO A 201 -11.66 -10.43 8.35
N LEU A 202 -10.80 -9.66 7.72
CA LEU A 202 -10.23 -8.46 8.30
C LEU A 202 -10.76 -7.20 7.58
N PRO A 203 -11.08 -6.13 8.30
CA PRO A 203 -11.47 -4.86 7.69
C PRO A 203 -10.28 -4.29 6.90
N ARG A 204 -10.58 -3.60 5.80
CA ARG A 204 -9.53 -2.93 5.02
C ARG A 204 -9.05 -1.68 5.75
N GLN A 205 -7.75 -1.55 5.90
CA GLN A 205 -7.12 -0.41 6.59
C GLN A 205 -7.26 0.91 5.82
N ASP A 206 -7.37 0.86 4.49
CA ASP A 206 -7.53 2.02 3.63
C ASP A 206 -8.99 2.50 3.47
N THR A 207 -9.96 1.75 3.98
CA THR A 207 -11.40 2.10 3.88
C THR A 207 -11.73 3.45 4.54
N PRO A 208 -11.28 3.76 5.77
CA PRO A 208 -11.63 5.03 6.41
C PRO A 208 -11.23 6.26 5.60
N GLN A 209 -10.05 6.25 4.98
CA GLN A 209 -9.59 7.36 4.17
C GLN A 209 -10.40 7.50 2.86
N LYS A 210 -10.84 6.38 2.29
CA LYS A 210 -11.62 6.37 1.05
C LYS A 210 -13.04 6.89 1.24
N ILE A 211 -13.69 6.53 2.35
CA ILE A 211 -15.09 6.93 2.60
C ILE A 211 -15.24 8.34 3.18
N ASN A 212 -14.17 8.94 3.71
CA ASN A 212 -14.21 10.29 4.27
C ASN A 212 -13.52 11.35 3.37
N GLY A 213 -13.14 10.98 2.14
CA GLY A 213 -12.52 11.87 1.17
C GLY A 213 -11.06 12.24 1.45
N LYS A 214 -10.38 11.59 2.41
CA LYS A 214 -8.95 11.85 2.72
C LYS A 214 -7.99 11.01 1.89
N ALA A 215 -8.49 10.02 1.15
CA ALA A 215 -7.63 9.22 0.26
C ALA A 215 -7.07 10.11 -0.85
N VAL A 216 -5.76 10.01 -1.09
CA VAL A 216 -5.05 10.76 -2.13
C VAL A 216 -4.68 9.79 -3.24
N PHE A 217 -5.20 10.03 -4.45
CA PHE A 217 -4.91 9.25 -5.65
C PHE A 217 -3.88 9.93 -6.53
N GLY A 218 -3.42 9.26 -7.57
CA GLY A 218 -2.40 9.81 -8.47
C GLY A 218 -2.78 11.16 -9.09
N LEU A 219 -4.06 11.33 -9.48
CA LEU A 219 -4.58 12.59 -10.03
C LEU A 219 -4.63 13.74 -9.01
N ASP A 220 -4.72 13.41 -7.72
CA ASP A 220 -4.80 14.40 -6.63
C ASP A 220 -3.43 14.91 -6.19
N LYS A 221 -2.36 14.20 -6.60
CA LYS A 221 -0.99 14.57 -6.22
C LYS A 221 -0.59 15.87 -6.86
N LYS A 222 -0.18 16.83 -6.01
CA LYS A 222 0.40 18.12 -6.42
C LYS A 222 1.68 18.33 -5.63
N ILE A 223 2.75 18.70 -6.35
CA ILE A 223 4.02 19.08 -5.75
C ILE A 223 4.43 20.44 -6.31
N PRO A 224 5.16 21.28 -5.56
CA PRO A 224 5.62 22.56 -6.06
C PRO A 224 6.40 22.42 -7.37
N GLY A 225 6.08 23.24 -8.36
CA GLY A 225 6.73 23.20 -9.67
C GLY A 225 6.31 22.04 -10.59
N MET A 226 5.30 21.25 -10.21
CA MET A 226 4.80 20.15 -11.05
C MET A 226 4.22 20.66 -12.37
N LEU A 227 4.61 20.03 -13.46
CA LEU A 227 4.00 20.18 -14.78
C LEU A 227 3.17 18.96 -15.14
N TYR A 228 2.20 19.18 -16.02
CA TYR A 228 1.34 18.14 -16.55
C TYR A 228 1.74 17.81 -17.99
N ALA A 229 1.92 16.54 -18.27
CA ALA A 229 2.22 16.07 -19.61
C ALA A 229 1.10 15.16 -20.13
N VAL A 230 0.68 15.38 -21.36
CA VAL A 230 -0.19 14.49 -22.12
C VAL A 230 0.48 14.10 -23.42
N VAL A 231 0.18 12.91 -23.93
CA VAL A 231 0.80 12.40 -25.15
C VAL A 231 -0.27 12.14 -26.20
N GLU A 232 -0.16 12.78 -27.35
CA GLU A 232 -0.92 12.39 -28.54
C GLU A 232 -0.22 11.25 -29.23
N ARG A 233 -0.98 10.23 -29.62
CA ARG A 233 -0.47 9.01 -30.25
C ARG A 233 -1.19 8.75 -31.55
N ASN A 234 -0.48 8.13 -32.49
CA ASN A 234 -1.12 7.66 -33.70
C ASN A 234 -2.27 6.68 -33.37
N SER A 235 -3.41 6.85 -34.03
CA SER A 235 -4.58 5.97 -33.87
C SER A 235 -4.34 4.54 -34.34
N ARG A 236 -3.36 4.32 -35.21
CA ARG A 236 -2.97 2.99 -35.71
C ARG A 236 -1.99 2.33 -34.74
N PHE A 237 -2.21 1.06 -34.46
CA PHE A 237 -1.29 0.26 -33.66
C PHE A 237 0.11 0.25 -34.30
N ARG A 238 1.15 0.53 -33.52
CA ARG A 238 2.53 0.71 -33.98
C ARG A 238 2.74 1.87 -34.99
N GLY A 239 1.81 2.77 -35.09
CA GLY A 239 1.97 3.97 -35.90
C GLY A 239 3.12 4.82 -35.39
N LYS A 240 3.84 5.44 -36.33
CA LYS A 240 4.98 6.32 -36.07
C LYS A 240 4.60 7.77 -36.28
N VAL A 241 5.30 8.66 -35.59
CA VAL A 241 5.20 10.11 -35.82
C VAL A 241 6.07 10.44 -37.01
N LYS A 242 5.45 10.81 -38.16
CA LYS A 242 6.18 11.27 -39.34
C LYS A 242 6.54 12.77 -39.21
N SER A 243 5.55 13.57 -38.87
CA SER A 243 5.65 15.01 -38.66
C SER A 243 4.50 15.45 -37.80
N PHE A 244 4.59 16.59 -37.15
CA PHE A 244 3.52 17.28 -36.46
C PHE A 244 3.77 18.78 -36.57
N ASP A 245 2.68 19.57 -36.45
CA ASP A 245 2.75 21.03 -36.37
C ASP A 245 2.25 21.44 -34.98
N ASP A 246 3.12 22.05 -34.19
CA ASP A 246 2.82 22.51 -32.85
C ASP A 246 2.67 24.03 -32.73
N THR A 247 2.65 24.72 -33.87
CA THR A 247 2.59 26.19 -33.93
C THR A 247 1.40 26.73 -33.12
N VAL A 248 0.20 26.20 -33.36
CA VAL A 248 -1.01 26.61 -32.64
C VAL A 248 -1.04 26.08 -31.21
N ALA A 249 -0.59 24.85 -31.00
CA ALA A 249 -0.56 24.23 -29.67
C ALA A 249 0.30 25.03 -28.68
N ARG A 250 1.41 25.60 -29.13
CA ARG A 250 2.30 26.44 -28.31
C ARG A 250 1.70 27.77 -27.91
N THR A 251 0.68 28.27 -28.61
CA THR A 251 0.02 29.55 -28.25
C THR A 251 -0.93 29.43 -27.06
N ILE A 252 -1.29 28.19 -26.67
CA ILE A 252 -2.17 27.98 -25.53
C ILE A 252 -1.46 28.41 -24.23
N ALA A 253 -2.10 29.29 -23.48
CA ALA A 253 -1.56 29.80 -22.22
C ALA A 253 -1.23 28.67 -21.26
N GLY A 254 -0.01 28.68 -20.70
CA GLY A 254 0.48 27.66 -19.77
C GLY A 254 1.21 26.49 -20.43
N VAL A 255 1.24 26.39 -21.76
CA VAL A 255 2.06 25.39 -22.45
C VAL A 255 3.53 25.77 -22.33
N LYS A 256 4.37 24.79 -21.94
CA LYS A 256 5.82 24.97 -21.76
C LYS A 256 6.62 24.28 -22.86
N HIS A 257 6.24 23.04 -23.18
CA HIS A 257 6.97 22.25 -24.15
C HIS A 257 6.02 21.42 -25.02
N VAL A 258 6.41 21.24 -26.29
CA VAL A 258 5.82 20.27 -27.22
C VAL A 258 6.98 19.58 -27.93
N PHE A 259 7.04 18.25 -27.86
CA PHE A 259 8.14 17.48 -28.44
C PHE A 259 7.76 16.03 -28.70
N ARG A 260 8.45 15.40 -29.65
CA ARG A 260 8.32 13.96 -29.92
C ARG A 260 8.86 13.15 -28.76
N VAL A 261 8.14 12.08 -28.40
CA VAL A 261 8.54 11.09 -27.38
C VAL A 261 8.52 9.69 -27.95
N GLU A 262 9.45 8.87 -27.48
CA GLU A 262 9.57 7.46 -27.80
C GLU A 262 9.67 6.66 -26.50
N MET A 263 8.98 5.53 -26.44
CA MET A 263 9.00 4.64 -25.28
C MET A 263 9.05 3.18 -25.70
N PRO A 264 10.03 2.40 -25.26
CA PRO A 264 10.03 0.96 -25.46
C PRO A 264 8.94 0.32 -24.58
N VAL A 265 8.04 -0.43 -25.21
CA VAL A 265 6.93 -1.13 -24.54
C VAL A 265 6.81 -2.53 -25.14
N PHE A 266 7.01 -3.56 -24.33
CA PHE A 266 6.86 -4.96 -24.74
C PHE A 266 7.57 -5.33 -26.05
N GLY A 267 8.83 -4.90 -26.21
CA GLY A 267 9.66 -5.25 -27.36
C GLY A 267 9.47 -4.39 -28.61
N PHE A 268 8.69 -3.33 -28.56
CA PHE A 268 8.57 -2.34 -29.65
C PHE A 268 8.56 -0.91 -29.13
N ILE A 269 8.95 0.02 -29.98
CA ILE A 269 8.95 1.44 -29.65
C ILE A 269 7.56 2.02 -29.95
N ARG A 270 6.97 2.69 -28.96
CA ARG A 270 5.79 3.52 -29.13
C ARG A 270 6.21 4.97 -29.23
N GLU A 271 5.65 5.65 -30.23
CA GLU A 271 5.92 7.06 -30.49
C GLU A 271 4.68 7.92 -30.23
N GLY A 272 4.91 9.18 -29.95
CA GLY A 272 3.87 10.19 -29.79
C GLY A 272 4.44 11.59 -29.70
N VAL A 273 3.57 12.57 -29.55
CA VAL A 273 3.92 13.97 -29.29
C VAL A 273 3.46 14.33 -27.91
N ALA A 274 4.39 14.71 -27.03
CA ALA A 274 4.10 15.16 -25.68
C ALA A 274 3.82 16.66 -25.67
N VAL A 275 2.77 17.04 -24.97
CA VAL A 275 2.47 18.43 -24.61
C VAL A 275 2.60 18.57 -23.11
N VAL A 276 3.43 19.51 -22.67
CA VAL A 276 3.71 19.79 -21.26
C VAL A 276 3.23 21.18 -20.90
N ALA A 277 2.45 21.31 -19.85
CA ALA A 277 1.86 22.59 -19.43
C ALA A 277 1.74 22.73 -17.90
N ASP A 278 1.49 23.94 -17.41
CA ASP A 278 1.28 24.26 -16.00
C ASP A 278 0.01 23.59 -15.43
N THR A 279 -0.97 23.30 -16.28
CA THR A 279 -2.23 22.65 -15.90
C THR A 279 -2.55 21.51 -16.85
N LEU A 280 -3.23 20.49 -16.32
CA LEU A 280 -3.72 19.38 -17.16
C LEU A 280 -4.70 19.89 -18.25
N TRP A 281 -5.51 20.89 -17.93
CA TRP A 281 -6.43 21.51 -18.89
C TRP A 281 -5.71 22.12 -20.08
N ALA A 282 -4.69 22.96 -19.84
CA ALA A 282 -3.90 23.56 -20.90
C ALA A 282 -3.23 22.51 -21.78
N ALA A 283 -2.63 21.47 -21.18
CA ALA A 283 -2.03 20.37 -21.90
C ALA A 283 -3.05 19.62 -22.79
N LEU A 284 -4.27 19.36 -22.29
CA LEU A 284 -5.33 18.71 -23.03
C LEU A 284 -5.88 19.56 -24.18
N GLN A 285 -6.02 20.91 -24.00
CA GLN A 285 -6.46 21.79 -25.08
C GLN A 285 -5.39 21.87 -26.18
N ALA A 286 -4.13 22.08 -25.80
CA ALA A 286 -3.05 22.16 -26.77
C ALA A 286 -2.86 20.84 -27.56
N ARG A 287 -3.02 19.69 -26.91
CA ARG A 287 -2.96 18.38 -27.58
C ARG A 287 -3.97 18.23 -28.73
N LYS A 288 -5.14 18.84 -28.62
CA LYS A 288 -6.17 18.80 -29.68
C LYS A 288 -5.80 19.61 -30.93
N LEU A 289 -4.76 20.42 -30.82
CA LEU A 289 -4.31 21.33 -31.88
C LEU A 289 -3.01 20.85 -32.55
N LEU A 290 -2.62 19.59 -32.30
CA LEU A 290 -1.51 18.92 -32.95
C LEU A 290 -1.93 18.28 -34.25
#